data_6ac5e474a926bc34b503cc87b83e7af4
#
_entry.id   6ac5e474a926bc34b503cc87b83e7af4
#
_cell.length_a   1.000
_cell.length_b   1.000
_cell.length_c   1.000
_cell.angle_alpha   90.00
_cell.angle_beta   90.00
_cell.angle_gamma   90.00
#
_symmetry.space_group_name_H-M   'P 1'
#
loop_
_entity.id
_entity.type
_entity.pdbx_description
1 polymer ?
#
loop_
_entity_poly.entity_id
_entity_poly.type
_entity_poly.pdbx_seq_one_letter_code
_entity_poly.pdbx_strand_id
1 'polypeptide(L)'
;MSFSPKPSYSYEDLITCGRGELFGPGNAQLPLPPMLMFDRITEVKKDGGAAGLGSVKAELDIKPDLWFFPCHFHGDPVMPGCLGLDALWQLTGFFLGWLGEPGKGRALGVGEVKFTGMVTPKIKTVTYEVEVTRLILRKLKLAVANGIMKADGEVVYQVTDMKVGLFGPTA
;
A
#
# COMPACT_ATOMS: atom_id res chain seq x y z
N MET A 1 21.18 1.41 -13.02
CA MET A 1 20.76 2.82 -12.90
C MET A 1 20.40 3.08 -11.46
N SER A 2 20.80 4.18 -10.86
CA SER A 2 20.40 4.54 -9.49
C SER A 2 18.92 4.96 -9.49
N PHE A 3 18.14 4.44 -8.55
CA PHE A 3 16.76 4.86 -8.35
C PHE A 3 16.70 6.37 -8.04
N SER A 4 15.79 7.07 -8.71
CA SER A 4 15.47 8.47 -8.43
C SER A 4 14.00 8.56 -8.00
N PRO A 5 13.72 9.02 -6.76
CA PRO A 5 12.36 9.13 -6.27
C PRO A 5 11.50 10.06 -7.13
N LYS A 6 10.30 9.60 -7.49
CA LYS A 6 9.25 10.41 -8.13
C LYS A 6 8.13 10.71 -7.12
N PRO A 7 7.36 11.77 -7.32
CA PRO A 7 6.21 12.08 -6.45
C PRO A 7 4.96 11.25 -6.76
N SER A 8 4.92 10.55 -7.89
CA SER A 8 3.81 9.70 -8.33
C SER A 8 4.30 8.56 -9.23
N TYR A 9 3.50 7.50 -9.36
CA TYR A 9 3.84 6.29 -10.10
C TYR A 9 2.63 5.78 -10.89
N SER A 10 2.86 5.49 -12.17
CA SER A 10 1.88 4.88 -13.07
C SER A 10 1.75 3.38 -12.81
N TYR A 11 0.75 2.74 -13.42
CA TYR A 11 0.60 1.28 -13.37
C TYR A 11 1.85 0.54 -13.86
N GLU A 12 2.47 1.02 -14.93
CA GLU A 12 3.71 0.44 -15.47
C GLU A 12 4.86 0.53 -14.47
N ASP A 13 5.00 1.66 -13.77
CA ASP A 13 5.98 1.81 -12.68
C ASP A 13 5.72 0.79 -11.55
N LEU A 14 4.45 0.54 -11.21
CA LEU A 14 4.08 -0.44 -10.18
C LEU A 14 4.43 -1.87 -10.59
N ILE A 15 4.20 -2.22 -11.86
CA ILE A 15 4.61 -3.53 -12.40
C ILE A 15 6.13 -3.67 -12.40
N THR A 16 6.85 -2.62 -12.75
CA THR A 16 8.32 -2.57 -12.67
C THR A 16 8.80 -2.79 -11.23
N CYS A 17 8.13 -2.17 -10.25
CA CYS A 17 8.38 -2.42 -8.83
C CYS A 17 8.11 -3.88 -8.45
N GLY A 18 6.98 -4.44 -8.92
CA GLY A 18 6.61 -5.83 -8.67
C GLY A 18 7.60 -6.85 -9.24
N ARG A 19 8.28 -6.51 -10.31
CA ARG A 19 9.36 -7.32 -10.89
C ARG A 19 10.70 -7.17 -10.17
N GLY A 20 10.80 -6.30 -9.16
CA GLY A 20 12.03 -6.03 -8.42
C GLY A 20 13.04 -5.13 -9.13
N GLU A 21 12.59 -4.44 -10.18
CA GLU A 21 13.47 -3.61 -11.01
C GLU A 21 13.50 -2.15 -10.53
N LEU A 22 12.42 -1.64 -9.93
CA LEU A 22 12.30 -0.23 -9.55
C LEU A 22 13.31 0.19 -8.48
N PHE A 23 13.40 -0.57 -7.39
CA PHE A 23 14.32 -0.30 -6.27
C PHE A 23 15.58 -1.18 -6.32
N GLY A 24 15.70 -2.01 -7.34
CA GLY A 24 16.80 -2.93 -7.54
C GLY A 24 16.67 -4.28 -6.81
N PRO A 25 17.48 -5.26 -7.21
CA PRO A 25 17.39 -6.63 -6.67
C PRO A 25 17.57 -6.69 -5.15
N GLY A 26 16.74 -7.50 -4.47
CA GLY A 26 16.81 -7.70 -3.02
C GLY A 26 16.18 -6.62 -2.17
N ASN A 27 15.61 -5.58 -2.79
CA ASN A 27 14.92 -4.49 -2.11
C ASN A 27 13.40 -4.68 -2.10
N ALA A 28 12.69 -3.69 -1.58
CA ALA A 28 11.23 -3.71 -1.49
C ALA A 28 10.58 -3.92 -2.87
N GLN A 29 9.55 -4.73 -2.90
CA GLN A 29 8.75 -5.00 -4.09
C GLN A 29 7.27 -4.89 -3.74
N LEU A 30 6.47 -4.40 -4.68
CA LEU A 30 5.03 -4.60 -4.67
C LEU A 30 4.71 -6.02 -5.12
N PRO A 31 3.56 -6.59 -4.72
CA PRO A 31 3.09 -7.80 -5.37
C PRO A 31 2.68 -7.49 -6.82
N LEU A 32 2.74 -8.50 -7.68
CA LEU A 32 2.15 -8.43 -9.02
C LEU A 32 0.64 -8.74 -8.97
N PRO A 33 -0.13 -8.36 -9.98
CA PRO A 33 -1.52 -8.82 -10.10
C PRO A 33 -1.64 -10.34 -10.01
N PRO A 34 -2.68 -10.88 -9.36
CA PRO A 34 -3.88 -10.17 -8.88
C PRO A 34 -3.75 -9.57 -7.47
N MET A 35 -2.63 -9.71 -6.76
CA MET A 35 -2.44 -9.20 -5.39
C MET A 35 -2.10 -7.70 -5.32
N LEU A 36 -1.67 -7.08 -6.39
CA LEU A 36 -1.50 -5.62 -6.45
C LEU A 36 -2.87 -4.95 -6.32
N MET A 37 -3.05 -4.12 -5.28
CA MET A 37 -4.37 -3.62 -4.88
C MET A 37 -4.61 -2.15 -5.23
N PHE A 38 -3.81 -1.58 -6.13
CA PHE A 38 -4.01 -0.23 -6.66
C PHE A 38 -3.44 -0.11 -8.07
N ASP A 39 -4.00 0.82 -8.84
CA ASP A 39 -3.62 1.04 -10.25
C ASP A 39 -2.56 2.12 -10.40
N ARG A 40 -2.44 3.00 -9.40
CA ARG A 40 -1.46 4.11 -9.41
C ARG A 40 -1.21 4.63 -8.01
N ILE A 41 -0.02 5.16 -7.80
CA ILE A 41 0.31 5.99 -6.64
C ILE A 41 0.24 7.45 -7.10
N THR A 42 -0.69 8.21 -6.54
CA THR A 42 -0.97 9.59 -6.94
C THR A 42 -0.04 10.58 -6.26
N GLU A 43 0.43 10.27 -5.06
CA GLU A 43 1.31 11.14 -4.30
C GLU A 43 2.21 10.36 -3.35
N VAL A 44 3.50 10.71 -3.31
CA VAL A 44 4.44 10.32 -2.24
C VAL A 44 5.14 11.58 -1.74
N LYS A 45 5.12 11.78 -0.43
CA LYS A 45 5.79 12.91 0.24
C LYS A 45 6.66 12.41 1.38
N LYS A 46 7.91 12.89 1.44
CA LYS A 46 8.87 12.54 2.48
C LYS A 46 8.52 13.14 3.85
N ASP A 47 7.91 14.31 3.84
CA ASP A 47 7.54 15.12 5.00
C ASP A 47 6.01 15.25 5.15
N GLY A 48 5.26 14.37 4.49
CA GLY A 48 3.80 14.34 4.56
C GLY A 48 3.28 13.76 5.87
N GLY A 49 1.95 13.87 6.06
CA GLY A 49 1.26 13.41 7.25
C GLY A 49 1.41 14.33 8.46
N ALA A 50 0.59 14.09 9.50
CA ALA A 50 0.58 14.92 10.71
C ALA A 50 1.90 14.88 11.48
N ALA A 51 2.63 13.77 11.44
CA ALA A 51 3.94 13.62 12.06
C ALA A 51 5.10 14.20 11.22
N GLY A 52 4.86 14.58 9.96
CA GLY A 52 5.90 15.05 9.05
C GLY A 52 6.95 13.99 8.70
N LEU A 53 6.59 12.71 8.77
CA LEU A 53 7.50 11.58 8.56
C LEU A 53 7.28 10.86 7.23
N GLY A 54 6.25 11.22 6.50
CA GLY A 54 5.94 10.73 5.19
C GLY A 54 4.47 10.38 4.97
N SER A 55 4.04 10.44 3.73
CA SER A 55 2.70 10.02 3.32
C SER A 55 2.69 9.43 1.92
N VAL A 56 1.73 8.56 1.66
CA VAL A 56 1.48 7.97 0.34
C VAL A 56 -0.02 7.97 0.07
N LYS A 57 -0.40 8.32 -1.17
CA LYS A 57 -1.77 8.18 -1.67
C LYS A 57 -1.78 7.35 -2.92
N ALA A 58 -2.76 6.48 -3.03
CA ALA A 58 -2.95 5.60 -4.18
C ALA A 58 -4.43 5.42 -4.51
N GLU A 59 -4.72 4.96 -5.71
CA GLU A 59 -6.08 4.74 -6.20
C GLU A 59 -6.20 3.40 -6.90
N LEU A 60 -7.37 2.78 -6.72
CA LEU A 60 -7.83 1.60 -7.44
C LEU A 60 -9.14 1.93 -8.16
N ASP A 61 -9.17 1.75 -9.47
CA ASP A 61 -10.41 1.84 -10.24
C ASP A 61 -11.21 0.55 -10.06
N ILE A 62 -12.42 0.68 -9.56
CA ILE A 62 -13.31 -0.47 -9.35
C ILE A 62 -14.01 -0.80 -10.65
N LYS A 63 -13.79 -2.03 -11.12
CA LYS A 63 -14.48 -2.62 -12.27
C LYS A 63 -15.33 -3.79 -11.79
N PRO A 64 -16.55 -3.97 -12.32
CA PRO A 64 -17.45 -5.04 -11.86
C PRO A 64 -16.92 -6.47 -12.06
N ASP A 65 -15.92 -6.64 -12.93
CA ASP A 65 -15.25 -7.90 -13.25
C ASP A 65 -13.95 -8.16 -12.46
N LEU A 66 -13.64 -7.34 -11.45
CA LEU A 66 -12.50 -7.60 -10.58
C LEU A 66 -12.64 -8.99 -9.92
N TRP A 67 -11.54 -9.71 -9.90
CA TRP A 67 -11.47 -11.14 -9.60
C TRP A 67 -12.13 -11.56 -8.27
N PHE A 68 -12.17 -10.68 -7.28
CA PHE A 68 -12.73 -10.99 -5.96
C PHE A 68 -14.27 -10.88 -5.90
N PHE A 69 -14.91 -10.12 -6.78
CA PHE A 69 -16.36 -9.96 -6.75
C PHE A 69 -17.16 -11.23 -7.03
N PRO A 70 -16.80 -12.09 -8.01
CA PRO A 70 -17.56 -13.33 -8.24
C PRO A 70 -17.47 -14.35 -7.11
N CYS A 71 -16.41 -14.29 -6.30
CA CYS A 71 -16.14 -15.29 -5.25
C CYS A 71 -16.37 -14.77 -3.84
N HIS A 72 -16.55 -13.47 -3.68
CA HIS A 72 -16.71 -12.87 -2.36
C HIS A 72 -17.85 -11.81 -2.35
N PHE A 73 -19.11 -12.21 -2.27
CA PHE A 73 -19.63 -13.56 -2.24
C PHE A 73 -20.50 -13.85 -3.46
N HIS A 74 -20.80 -15.12 -3.75
CA HIS A 74 -21.73 -15.46 -4.83
C HIS A 74 -23.11 -14.84 -4.58
N GLY A 75 -23.56 -13.96 -5.49
CA GLY A 75 -24.83 -13.22 -5.36
C GLY A 75 -24.78 -12.00 -4.42
N ASP A 76 -23.65 -11.75 -3.74
CA ASP A 76 -23.45 -10.60 -2.85
C ASP A 76 -21.99 -10.09 -2.97
N PRO A 77 -21.65 -9.41 -4.08
CA PRO A 77 -20.27 -9.02 -4.36
C PRO A 77 -19.82 -7.86 -3.47
N VAL A 78 -18.76 -8.10 -2.71
CA VAL A 78 -18.08 -7.11 -1.89
C VAL A 78 -16.58 -7.38 -1.90
N MET A 79 -15.77 -6.33 -1.96
CA MET A 79 -14.32 -6.45 -1.86
C MET A 79 -13.93 -7.00 -0.48
N PRO A 80 -13.11 -8.08 -0.42
CA PRO A 80 -12.63 -8.59 0.86
C PRO A 80 -11.89 -7.52 1.67
N GLY A 81 -12.25 -7.38 2.95
CA GLY A 81 -11.63 -6.40 3.83
C GLY A 81 -10.12 -6.58 3.99
N CYS A 82 -9.64 -7.83 3.94
CA CYS A 82 -8.22 -8.14 4.01
C CYS A 82 -7.42 -7.56 2.82
N LEU A 83 -8.03 -7.38 1.66
CA LEU A 83 -7.34 -6.81 0.48
C LEU A 83 -7.10 -5.30 0.64
N GLY A 84 -8.03 -4.57 1.23
CA GLY A 84 -7.83 -3.15 1.55
C GLY A 84 -6.76 -2.94 2.61
N LEU A 85 -6.72 -3.80 3.63
CA LEU A 85 -5.63 -3.79 4.62
C LEU A 85 -4.28 -4.10 3.96
N ASP A 86 -4.22 -5.11 3.10
CA ASP A 86 -2.99 -5.46 2.40
C ASP A 86 -2.50 -4.33 1.49
N ALA A 87 -3.41 -3.62 0.81
CA ALA A 87 -3.06 -2.42 0.03
C ALA A 87 -2.33 -1.36 0.86
N LEU A 88 -2.80 -1.10 2.07
CA LEU A 88 -2.18 -0.14 2.99
C LEU A 88 -0.80 -0.61 3.45
N TRP A 89 -0.60 -1.91 3.71
CA TRP A 89 0.73 -2.49 3.97
C TRP A 89 1.65 -2.41 2.75
N GLN A 90 1.13 -2.69 1.55
CA GLN A 90 1.88 -2.56 0.30
C GLN A 90 2.43 -1.15 0.12
N LEU A 91 1.60 -0.13 0.35
CA LEU A 91 2.00 1.28 0.26
C LEU A 91 3.03 1.67 1.32
N THR A 92 2.88 1.16 2.54
CA THR A 92 3.85 1.39 3.62
C THR A 92 5.22 0.78 3.28
N GLY A 93 5.24 -0.43 2.73
CA GLY A 93 6.46 -1.08 2.26
C GLY A 93 7.08 -0.38 1.06
N PHE A 94 6.26 0.07 0.11
CA PHE A 94 6.69 0.89 -1.03
C PHE A 94 7.39 2.16 -0.57
N PHE A 95 6.84 2.86 0.43
CA PHE A 95 7.43 4.08 0.99
C PHE A 95 8.84 3.87 1.53
N LEU A 96 9.09 2.76 2.24
CA LEU A 96 10.44 2.43 2.72
C LEU A 96 11.44 2.24 1.55
N GLY A 97 11.03 1.53 0.50
CA GLY A 97 11.83 1.39 -0.72
C GLY A 97 12.05 2.73 -1.42
N TRP A 98 11.02 3.56 -1.47
CA TRP A 98 11.08 4.91 -2.06
C TRP A 98 12.06 5.84 -1.32
N LEU A 99 12.21 5.68 -0.01
CA LEU A 99 13.24 6.37 0.78
C LEU A 99 14.68 5.90 0.45
N GLY A 100 14.84 4.83 -0.35
CA GLY A 100 16.13 4.23 -0.68
C GLY A 100 16.64 3.23 0.36
N GLU A 101 15.79 2.81 1.29
CA GLU A 101 16.18 1.85 2.32
C GLU A 101 16.28 0.43 1.73
N PRO A 102 17.38 -0.28 1.99
CA PRO A 102 17.60 -1.62 1.45
C PRO A 102 16.85 -2.70 2.22
N GLY A 103 16.50 -3.77 1.52
CA GLY A 103 15.92 -4.98 2.11
C GLY A 103 14.52 -5.30 1.60
N LYS A 104 14.09 -6.54 1.82
CA LYS A 104 12.78 -7.06 1.42
C LYS A 104 11.71 -6.69 2.42
N GLY A 105 10.59 -6.12 1.94
CA GLY A 105 9.48 -5.72 2.78
C GLY A 105 8.67 -6.90 3.34
N ARG A 106 8.29 -6.80 4.60
CA ARG A 106 7.36 -7.74 5.24
C ARG A 106 6.42 -6.99 6.16
N ALA A 107 5.12 -7.29 6.06
CA ALA A 107 4.14 -6.86 7.04
C ALA A 107 4.40 -7.56 8.36
N LEU A 108 4.41 -6.80 9.45
CA LEU A 108 4.74 -7.30 10.79
C LEU A 108 3.54 -7.28 11.74
N GLY A 109 2.53 -6.51 11.43
CA GLY A 109 1.35 -6.43 12.27
C GLY A 109 0.55 -5.15 12.05
N VAL A 110 -0.52 -5.03 12.81
CA VAL A 110 -1.44 -3.90 12.82
C VAL A 110 -2.01 -3.79 14.24
N GLY A 111 -2.25 -2.56 14.71
CA GLY A 111 -2.87 -2.33 16.01
C GLY A 111 -4.37 -2.56 15.98
N GLU A 112 -5.08 -1.82 15.13
CA GLU A 112 -6.52 -1.91 15.00
C GLU A 112 -6.94 -1.70 13.54
N VAL A 113 -7.97 -2.43 13.13
CA VAL A 113 -8.67 -2.23 11.85
C VAL A 113 -10.15 -2.03 12.13
N LYS A 114 -10.71 -0.94 11.64
CA LYS A 114 -12.14 -0.66 11.69
C LYS A 114 -12.70 -0.66 10.27
N PHE A 115 -13.65 -1.55 10.01
CA PHE A 115 -14.46 -1.57 8.79
C PHE A 115 -15.73 -0.79 9.04
N THR A 116 -15.88 0.36 8.40
CA THR A 116 -17.03 1.26 8.58
C THR A 116 -17.91 1.32 7.34
N GLY A 117 -17.52 0.63 6.27
CA GLY A 117 -18.26 0.57 5.02
C GLY A 117 -17.80 -0.58 4.14
N MET A 118 -18.32 -0.65 2.94
CA MET A 118 -18.08 -1.72 1.97
C MET A 118 -17.72 -1.14 0.61
N VAL A 119 -16.90 -1.88 -0.14
CA VAL A 119 -16.65 -1.63 -1.57
C VAL A 119 -17.42 -2.65 -2.39
N THR A 120 -18.43 -2.17 -3.12
CA THR A 120 -19.25 -2.98 -4.02
C THR A 120 -18.93 -2.64 -5.48
N PRO A 121 -19.41 -3.42 -6.46
CA PRO A 121 -19.21 -3.10 -7.90
C PRO A 121 -19.80 -1.75 -8.35
N LYS A 122 -20.59 -1.09 -7.52
CA LYS A 122 -21.17 0.24 -7.80
C LYS A 122 -20.21 1.39 -7.50
N ILE A 123 -19.18 1.15 -6.71
CA ILE A 123 -18.12 2.13 -6.43
C ILE A 123 -17.30 2.34 -7.70
N LYS A 124 -16.84 3.55 -7.94
CA LYS A 124 -15.98 3.90 -9.08
C LYS A 124 -14.51 3.85 -8.73
N THR A 125 -14.15 4.47 -7.61
CA THR A 125 -12.74 4.61 -7.21
C THR A 125 -12.59 4.38 -5.73
N VAL A 126 -11.59 3.58 -5.37
CA VAL A 126 -11.08 3.48 -4.02
C VAL A 126 -9.81 4.32 -3.92
N THR A 127 -9.71 5.11 -2.85
CA THR A 127 -8.51 5.88 -2.52
C THR A 127 -7.91 5.35 -1.22
N TYR A 128 -6.60 5.13 -1.23
CA TYR A 128 -5.82 4.77 -0.06
C TYR A 128 -4.96 5.95 0.37
N GLU A 129 -4.94 6.24 1.65
CA GLU A 129 -4.09 7.26 2.26
C GLU A 129 -3.30 6.62 3.40
N VAL A 130 -1.98 6.75 3.38
CA VAL A 130 -1.06 6.26 4.41
C VAL A 130 -0.30 7.44 4.98
N GLU A 131 -0.24 7.54 6.30
CA GLU A 131 0.58 8.50 7.03
C GLU A 131 1.53 7.76 7.95
N VAL A 132 2.83 8.02 7.80
CA VAL A 132 3.86 7.44 8.66
C VAL A 132 3.87 8.17 10.00
N THR A 133 3.71 7.43 11.09
CA THR A 133 3.70 7.95 12.47
C THR A 133 5.01 7.71 13.21
N ARG A 134 5.77 6.70 12.79
CA ARG A 134 7.09 6.39 13.34
C ARG A 134 7.97 5.77 12.27
N LEU A 135 9.23 6.17 12.23
CA LEU A 135 10.22 5.69 11.27
C LEU A 135 11.51 5.33 12.01
N ILE A 136 11.99 4.11 11.85
CA ILE A 136 13.25 3.62 12.40
C ILE A 136 14.10 3.18 11.21
N LEU A 137 15.21 3.89 10.95
CA LEU A 137 16.10 3.67 9.81
C LEU A 137 17.53 3.41 10.26
N ARG A 138 17.70 2.53 11.26
CA ARG A 138 19.00 2.10 11.78
C ARG A 138 19.26 0.65 11.35
N LYS A 139 19.76 -0.19 12.27
CA LYS A 139 19.93 -1.63 12.04
C LYS A 139 18.60 -2.32 11.70
N LEU A 140 17.52 -1.97 12.39
CA LEU A 140 16.15 -2.32 12.00
C LEU A 140 15.60 -1.21 11.10
N LYS A 141 15.00 -1.59 9.98
CA LYS A 141 14.26 -0.70 9.09
C LYS A 141 12.78 -0.95 9.31
N LEU A 142 12.08 -0.02 9.92
CA LEU A 142 10.66 -0.19 10.30
C LEU A 142 9.91 1.11 10.07
N ALA A 143 8.76 1.02 9.41
CA ALA A 143 7.75 2.06 9.41
C ALA A 143 6.53 1.60 10.22
N VAL A 144 6.02 2.51 11.04
CA VAL A 144 4.69 2.42 11.64
C VAL A 144 3.84 3.49 11.00
N ALA A 145 2.65 3.14 10.55
CA ALA A 145 1.77 4.04 9.81
C ALA A 145 0.30 3.85 10.18
N ASN A 146 -0.48 4.90 9.99
CA ASN A 146 -1.93 4.83 9.96
C ASN A 146 -2.41 4.85 8.52
N GLY A 147 -3.57 4.27 8.27
CA GLY A 147 -4.15 4.21 6.94
C GLY A 147 -5.64 4.49 6.94
N ILE A 148 -6.11 5.09 5.85
CA ILE A 148 -7.52 5.30 5.56
C ILE A 148 -7.79 4.80 4.15
N MET A 149 -8.89 4.08 3.98
CA MET A 149 -9.43 3.71 2.68
C MET A 149 -10.79 4.38 2.48
N LYS A 150 -10.96 5.00 1.34
CA LYS A 150 -12.21 5.68 0.94
C LYS A 150 -12.79 5.03 -0.31
N ALA A 151 -14.09 4.90 -0.36
CA ALA A 151 -14.85 4.49 -1.54
C ALA A 151 -15.67 5.68 -2.04
N ASP A 152 -15.38 6.18 -3.25
CA ASP A 152 -15.97 7.40 -3.81
C ASP A 152 -15.96 8.59 -2.83
N GLY A 153 -14.87 8.73 -2.05
CA GLY A 153 -14.68 9.79 -1.07
C GLY A 153 -15.16 9.50 0.35
N GLU A 154 -15.97 8.47 0.55
CA GLU A 154 -16.48 8.07 1.88
C GLU A 154 -15.53 7.08 2.56
N VAL A 155 -15.20 7.34 3.83
CA VAL A 155 -14.31 6.47 4.62
C VAL A 155 -14.97 5.11 4.83
N VAL A 156 -14.29 4.04 4.42
CA VAL A 156 -14.73 2.65 4.60
C VAL A 156 -13.82 1.83 5.50
N TYR A 157 -12.54 2.21 5.62
CA TYR A 157 -11.58 1.59 6.54
C TYR A 157 -10.79 2.66 7.28
N GLN A 158 -10.48 2.34 8.54
CA GLN A 158 -9.50 3.05 9.34
C GLN A 158 -8.56 2.03 9.98
N VAL A 159 -7.28 2.25 9.83
CA VAL A 159 -6.23 1.34 10.29
C VAL A 159 -5.20 2.12 11.10
N THR A 160 -4.85 1.61 12.26
CA THR A 160 -3.82 2.23 13.11
C THR A 160 -2.68 1.27 13.39
N ASP A 161 -1.49 1.83 13.57
CA ASP A 161 -0.27 1.11 13.94
C ASP A 161 0.08 -0.07 13.00
N MET A 162 -0.09 0.13 11.69
CA MET A 162 0.46 -0.80 10.71
C MET A 162 1.98 -0.80 10.79
N LYS A 163 2.58 -1.99 10.80
CA LYS A 163 4.02 -2.17 10.90
C LYS A 163 4.53 -2.91 9.68
N VAL A 164 5.51 -2.32 9.02
CA VAL A 164 6.24 -2.94 7.90
C VAL A 164 7.74 -2.78 8.18
N GLY A 165 8.46 -3.87 8.06
CA GLY A 165 9.91 -3.90 8.17
C GLY A 165 10.60 -4.28 6.87
N LEU A 166 11.84 -3.82 6.67
CA LEU A 166 12.72 -4.29 5.62
C LEU A 166 13.79 -5.20 6.21
N PHE A 167 13.96 -6.35 5.58
CA PHE A 167 14.91 -7.38 5.98
C PHE A 167 15.95 -7.56 4.89
N GLY A 168 17.22 -7.49 5.28
CA GLY A 168 18.34 -7.83 4.40
C GLY A 168 18.37 -9.33 4.08
N PRO A 169 19.22 -9.76 3.15
CA PRO A 169 19.44 -11.19 2.94
C PRO A 169 19.87 -11.80 4.27
N THR A 170 19.17 -12.85 4.68
CA THR A 170 19.65 -13.72 5.77
C THR A 170 21.03 -14.22 5.37
N ALA A 171 22.03 -13.89 6.19
CA ALA A 171 23.35 -14.40 6.03
C ALA A 171 23.36 -15.94 6.19
#